data_70e4b581a64b3e37b30911f5f4364119
#
_entry.id   70e4b581a64b3e37b30911f5f4364119
#
_cell.length_a   1.000
_cell.length_b   1.000
_cell.length_c   1.000
_cell.angle_alpha   90.00
_cell.angle_beta   90.00
_cell.angle_gamma   90.00
#
_symmetry.space_group_name_H-M   'P 1'
#
loop_
_entity.id
_entity.type
_entity.pdbx_description
1 polymer ?
#
loop_
_entity_poly.entity_id
_entity_poly.type
_entity_poly.pdbx_seq_one_letter_code
_entity_poly.pdbx_strand_id
1 'polypeptide(L)'
;MVDRLGTELTIHPGARIAIEEMLNRPRWRRADVQIAYASRTDEPEWASEAMRLLRVCADNRGLDVTLEDAVDHMEVYPVRSKTEQFHRLKAKSGVPFERMLFFDNEARNVREVATLGVCCVYTPDGMTVDNWREGLARFEEHAVETRESQGGDVSENGMRPSLRRDGSLGSLSAGNSGKKGNSGKGRIFFSP
;
A
#
# COMPACT_ATOMS: atom_id res chain seq x y z
N MET A 1 15.94 7.31 -21.64
CA MET A 1 15.99 8.75 -21.33
C MET A 1 17.31 9.02 -20.64
N VAL A 2 17.93 10.17 -20.88
CA VAL A 2 19.19 10.55 -20.23
C VAL A 2 19.02 11.88 -19.51
N ASP A 3 19.74 12.04 -18.42
CA ASP A 3 19.81 13.30 -17.68
C ASP A 3 20.71 14.35 -18.38
N ARG A 4 20.93 15.52 -17.77
CA ARG A 4 21.79 16.59 -18.30
C ARG A 4 23.26 16.19 -18.44
N LEU A 5 23.70 15.15 -17.74
CA LEU A 5 25.07 14.65 -17.75
C LEU A 5 25.22 13.46 -18.72
N GLY A 6 24.13 13.06 -19.40
CA GLY A 6 24.11 11.92 -20.31
C GLY A 6 23.94 10.57 -19.58
N THR A 7 23.60 10.58 -18.30
CA THR A 7 23.33 9.36 -17.53
C THR A 7 21.95 8.82 -17.90
N GLU A 8 21.86 7.53 -18.18
CA GLU A 8 20.58 6.88 -18.51
C GLU A 8 19.73 6.77 -17.24
N LEU A 9 18.50 7.31 -17.31
CA LEU A 9 17.49 7.15 -16.28
C LEU A 9 16.73 5.85 -16.52
N THR A 10 16.78 4.95 -15.56
CA THR A 10 16.12 3.65 -15.62
C THR A 10 15.31 3.38 -14.35
N ILE A 11 14.30 2.50 -14.46
CA ILE A 11 13.56 2.02 -13.29
C ILE A 11 14.36 0.89 -12.65
N HIS A 12 14.54 0.94 -11.34
CA HIS A 12 15.19 -0.15 -10.60
C HIS A 12 14.51 -1.50 -10.88
N PRO A 13 15.28 -2.59 -11.05
CA PRO A 13 14.74 -3.89 -11.46
C PRO A 13 13.63 -4.41 -10.54
N GLY A 14 13.76 -4.23 -9.23
CA GLY A 14 12.75 -4.65 -8.26
C GLY A 14 11.46 -3.84 -8.37
N ALA A 15 11.55 -2.53 -8.57
CA ALA A 15 10.39 -1.67 -8.79
C ALA A 15 9.65 -2.05 -10.08
N ARG A 16 10.40 -2.29 -11.17
CA ARG A 16 9.82 -2.73 -12.45
C ARG A 16 9.05 -4.03 -12.28
N ILE A 17 9.67 -5.06 -11.67
CA ILE A 17 9.04 -6.37 -11.45
C ILE A 17 7.82 -6.25 -10.54
N ALA A 18 7.90 -5.45 -9.47
CA ALA A 18 6.79 -5.23 -8.57
C ALA A 18 5.56 -4.64 -9.29
N ILE A 19 5.77 -3.57 -10.06
CA ILE A 19 4.71 -2.91 -10.81
C ILE A 19 4.13 -3.85 -11.88
N GLU A 20 4.98 -4.53 -12.65
CA GLU A 20 4.55 -5.50 -13.65
C GLU A 20 3.71 -6.63 -13.04
N GLU A 21 4.13 -7.20 -11.90
CA GLU A 21 3.35 -8.20 -11.18
C GLU A 21 1.99 -7.66 -10.74
N MET A 22 1.94 -6.45 -10.18
CA MET A 22 0.69 -5.85 -9.69
C MET A 22 -0.29 -5.56 -10.82
N LEU A 23 0.19 -5.08 -11.96
CA LEU A 23 -0.64 -4.80 -13.13
C LEU A 23 -1.16 -6.07 -13.81
N ASN A 24 -0.31 -7.10 -13.94
CA ASN A 24 -0.60 -8.24 -14.81
C ASN A 24 -1.10 -9.49 -14.10
N ARG A 25 -0.85 -9.67 -12.80
CA ARG A 25 -1.30 -10.87 -12.08
C ARG A 25 -2.69 -10.73 -11.46
N PRO A 26 -3.62 -11.66 -11.74
CA PRO A 26 -5.02 -11.58 -11.25
C PRO A 26 -5.16 -11.47 -9.74
N ARG A 27 -4.19 -12.00 -8.96
CA ARG A 27 -4.20 -11.93 -7.49
C ARG A 27 -4.23 -10.51 -6.97
N TRP A 28 -3.45 -9.61 -7.58
CA TRP A 28 -3.33 -8.22 -7.17
C TRP A 28 -4.59 -7.42 -7.51
N ARG A 29 -5.15 -7.65 -8.71
CA ARG A 29 -6.43 -7.03 -9.12
C ARG A 29 -7.59 -7.44 -8.21
N ARG A 30 -7.66 -8.73 -7.81
CA ARG A 30 -8.68 -9.20 -6.86
C ARG A 30 -8.49 -8.64 -5.46
N ALA A 31 -7.27 -8.35 -5.05
CA ALA A 31 -6.96 -7.73 -3.77
C ALA A 31 -7.20 -6.22 -3.77
N ASP A 32 -7.58 -5.62 -4.92
CA ASP A 32 -7.79 -4.19 -5.11
C ASP A 32 -6.57 -3.36 -4.60
N VAL A 33 -5.37 -3.82 -4.98
CA VAL A 33 -4.12 -3.15 -4.65
C VAL A 33 -4.00 -1.90 -5.49
N GLN A 34 -3.62 -0.78 -4.87
CA GLN A 34 -3.32 0.47 -5.55
C GLN A 34 -1.82 0.78 -5.43
N ILE A 35 -1.29 1.40 -6.45
CA ILE A 35 0.11 1.80 -6.54
C ILE A 35 0.18 3.32 -6.36
N ALA A 36 1.09 3.79 -5.52
CA ALA A 36 1.32 5.21 -5.35
C ALA A 36 2.81 5.55 -5.43
N TYR A 37 3.09 6.75 -5.93
CA TYR A 37 4.42 7.32 -6.04
C TYR A 37 4.51 8.57 -5.17
N ALA A 38 5.52 8.62 -4.28
CA ALA A 38 5.76 9.73 -3.38
C ALA A 38 7.21 10.23 -3.50
N SER A 39 7.40 11.45 -3.99
CA SER A 39 8.72 12.07 -4.16
C SER A 39 8.77 13.43 -3.49
N ARG A 40 9.90 13.71 -2.79
CA ARG A 40 10.21 15.01 -2.18
C ARG A 40 11.11 15.87 -3.06
N THR A 41 10.96 15.77 -4.35
CA THR A 41 11.79 16.53 -5.29
C THR A 41 11.45 18.02 -5.25
N ASP A 42 12.45 18.87 -5.42
CA ASP A 42 12.35 20.30 -5.72
C ASP A 42 12.19 20.56 -7.22
N GLU A 43 12.26 19.51 -8.05
CA GLU A 43 12.02 19.54 -9.49
C GLU A 43 10.79 18.70 -9.88
N PRO A 44 9.57 19.06 -9.46
CA PRO A 44 8.36 18.22 -9.66
C PRO A 44 8.00 18.05 -11.14
N GLU A 45 8.28 19.06 -11.98
CA GLU A 45 8.02 18.97 -13.41
C GLU A 45 8.90 17.92 -14.09
N TRP A 46 10.18 17.85 -13.70
CA TRP A 46 11.10 16.84 -14.21
C TRP A 46 10.74 15.43 -13.75
N ALA A 47 10.33 15.30 -12.49
CA ALA A 47 9.88 14.01 -11.99
C ALA A 47 8.61 13.54 -12.74
N SER A 48 7.67 14.45 -13.00
CA SER A 48 6.46 14.14 -13.77
C SER A 48 6.79 13.75 -15.21
N GLU A 49 7.72 14.45 -15.86
CA GLU A 49 8.17 14.12 -17.21
C GLU A 49 8.87 12.75 -17.24
N ALA A 50 9.72 12.45 -16.24
CA ALA A 50 10.34 11.13 -16.13
C ALA A 50 9.29 10.02 -16.01
N MET A 51 8.22 10.22 -15.23
CA MET A 51 7.14 9.24 -15.09
C MET A 51 6.38 8.97 -16.40
N ARG A 52 6.20 10.00 -17.25
CA ARG A 52 5.57 9.85 -18.57
C ARG A 52 6.43 9.12 -19.58
N LEU A 53 7.76 9.26 -19.48
CA LEU A 53 8.71 8.72 -20.46
C LEU A 53 9.22 7.33 -20.09
N LEU A 54 9.29 6.99 -18.80
CA LEU A 54 9.82 5.71 -18.33
C LEU A 54 8.77 4.61 -18.48
N ARG A 55 9.06 3.64 -19.36
CA ARG A 55 8.23 2.46 -19.61
C ARG A 55 8.52 1.37 -18.60
N VAL A 56 7.47 0.83 -17.99
CA VAL A 56 7.55 -0.24 -17.00
C VAL A 56 7.47 -1.60 -17.67
N CYS A 57 6.38 -1.85 -18.39
CA CYS A 57 6.06 -3.13 -19.00
C CYS A 57 5.04 -2.93 -20.14
N ALA A 58 4.68 -4.02 -20.81
CA ALA A 58 3.45 -4.07 -21.58
C ALA A 58 2.29 -4.60 -20.71
N ASP A 59 1.08 -4.10 -20.96
CA ASP A 59 -0.14 -4.65 -20.35
C ASP A 59 -0.51 -6.01 -21.00
N ASN A 60 -1.57 -6.65 -20.48
CA ASN A 60 -2.06 -7.94 -21.03
C ASN A 60 -2.56 -7.87 -22.50
N ARG A 61 -2.63 -6.67 -23.08
CA ARG A 61 -2.99 -6.45 -24.49
C ARG A 61 -1.78 -6.11 -25.34
N GLY A 62 -0.57 -6.07 -24.73
CA GLY A 62 0.68 -5.72 -25.40
C GLY A 62 0.89 -4.20 -25.55
N LEU A 63 0.12 -3.37 -24.85
CA LEU A 63 0.31 -1.92 -24.85
C LEU A 63 1.37 -1.52 -23.83
N ASP A 64 2.26 -0.63 -24.22
CA ASP A 64 3.26 -0.05 -23.33
C ASP A 64 2.60 0.74 -22.20
N VAL A 65 3.05 0.49 -20.97
CA VAL A 65 2.60 1.16 -19.75
C VAL A 65 3.76 1.97 -19.20
N THR A 66 3.56 3.27 -19.02
CA THR A 66 4.53 4.17 -18.38
C THR A 66 4.41 4.10 -16.85
N LEU A 67 5.34 4.73 -16.12
CA LEU A 67 5.21 4.87 -14.66
C LEU A 67 3.97 5.68 -14.28
N GLU A 68 3.63 6.72 -15.04
CA GLU A 68 2.43 7.53 -14.80
C GLU A 68 1.15 6.71 -14.98
N ASP A 69 1.09 5.87 -16.03
CA ASP A 69 -0.07 5.00 -16.29
C ASP A 69 -0.22 3.88 -15.24
N ALA A 70 0.89 3.50 -14.60
CA ALA A 70 0.94 2.39 -13.66
C ALA A 70 0.48 2.76 -12.25
N VAL A 71 0.44 4.05 -11.88
CA VAL A 71 0.16 4.51 -10.52
C VAL A 71 -1.25 5.10 -10.39
N ASP A 72 -1.92 4.76 -9.29
CA ASP A 72 -3.25 5.29 -8.95
C ASP A 72 -3.16 6.67 -8.27
N HIS A 73 -2.04 6.95 -7.59
CA HIS A 73 -1.84 8.18 -6.83
C HIS A 73 -0.41 8.70 -6.96
N MET A 74 -0.27 10.02 -7.08
CA MET A 74 1.02 10.71 -7.08
C MET A 74 1.04 11.84 -6.05
N GLU A 75 2.14 11.92 -5.27
CA GLU A 75 2.48 13.02 -4.38
C GLU A 75 3.94 13.43 -4.69
N VAL A 76 4.10 14.40 -5.59
CA VAL A 76 5.42 14.82 -6.15
C VAL A 76 5.57 16.33 -5.97
N TYR A 77 6.17 16.72 -4.87
CA TYR A 77 6.43 18.12 -4.52
C TYR A 77 7.36 18.22 -3.31
N PRO A 78 8.04 19.38 -3.11
CA PRO A 78 8.89 19.58 -1.95
C PRO A 78 8.07 19.63 -0.66
N VAL A 79 8.47 18.82 0.33
CA VAL A 79 7.92 18.82 1.70
C VAL A 79 9.02 18.64 2.73
N ARG A 80 8.79 19.09 3.97
CA ARG A 80 9.74 18.92 5.07
C ARG A 80 9.82 17.48 5.55
N SER A 81 8.68 16.78 5.56
CA SER A 81 8.57 15.39 5.97
C SER A 81 7.68 14.61 5.00
N LYS A 82 8.08 13.40 4.68
CA LYS A 82 7.30 12.50 3.83
C LYS A 82 5.98 12.05 4.49
N THR A 83 5.84 12.20 5.79
CA THR A 83 4.57 11.96 6.50
C THR A 83 3.43 12.81 5.98
N GLU A 84 3.70 14.04 5.50
CA GLU A 84 2.68 14.91 4.90
C GLU A 84 2.10 14.28 3.63
N GLN A 85 2.96 13.72 2.76
CA GLN A 85 2.54 13.00 1.56
C GLN A 85 1.70 11.77 1.91
N PHE A 86 2.10 11.02 2.94
CA PHE A 86 1.37 9.83 3.41
C PHE A 86 -0.01 10.15 4.00
N HIS A 87 -0.16 11.27 4.72
CA HIS A 87 -1.48 11.73 5.16
C HIS A 87 -2.41 12.05 3.97
N ARG A 88 -1.88 12.68 2.91
CA ARG A 88 -2.64 12.94 1.69
C ARG A 88 -2.98 11.66 0.94
N LEU A 89 -2.03 10.73 0.82
CA LEU A 89 -2.27 9.42 0.23
C LEU A 89 -3.36 8.66 0.98
N LYS A 90 -3.35 8.66 2.31
CA LYS A 90 -4.42 8.07 3.13
C LYS A 90 -5.76 8.73 2.85
N ALA A 91 -5.82 10.07 2.78
CA ALA A 91 -7.06 10.81 2.51
C ALA A 91 -7.62 10.52 1.11
N LYS A 92 -6.77 10.47 0.07
CA LYS A 92 -7.16 10.20 -1.32
C LYS A 92 -7.57 8.74 -1.53
N SER A 93 -6.82 7.84 -0.94
CA SER A 93 -6.95 6.41 -1.17
C SER A 93 -7.95 5.72 -0.24
N GLY A 94 -8.22 6.29 0.94
CA GLY A 94 -9.02 5.66 2.00
C GLY A 94 -8.32 4.48 2.68
N VAL A 95 -7.02 4.24 2.39
CA VAL A 95 -6.28 3.13 2.99
C VAL A 95 -5.68 3.56 4.32
N PRO A 96 -5.85 2.78 5.38
CA PRO A 96 -5.19 3.03 6.65
C PRO A 96 -3.69 2.72 6.54
N PHE A 97 -2.87 3.40 7.37
CA PHE A 97 -1.41 3.33 7.30
C PHE A 97 -0.85 1.91 7.49
N GLU A 98 -1.43 1.16 8.41
CA GLU A 98 -1.07 -0.24 8.70
C GLU A 98 -1.30 -1.21 7.55
N ARG A 99 -1.91 -0.71 6.48
CA ARG A 99 -2.14 -1.45 5.24
C ARG A 99 -1.38 -0.88 4.05
N MET A 100 -0.36 -0.10 4.33
CA MET A 100 0.56 0.46 3.35
C MET A 100 1.92 -0.21 3.48
N LEU A 101 2.52 -0.54 2.32
CA LEU A 101 3.91 -0.99 2.19
C LEU A 101 4.69 0.08 1.43
N PHE A 102 5.83 0.49 1.98
CA PHE A 102 6.62 1.59 1.46
C PHE A 102 8.09 1.21 1.28
N PHE A 103 8.66 1.59 0.14
CA PHE A 103 10.07 1.41 -0.19
C PHE A 103 10.71 2.78 -0.44
N ASP A 104 11.88 3.03 0.15
CA ASP A 104 12.59 4.30 0.01
C ASP A 104 14.10 4.11 0.24
N ASN A 105 14.92 4.84 -0.51
CA ASN A 105 16.37 4.82 -0.40
C ASN A 105 16.92 5.80 0.65
N GLU A 106 16.10 6.66 1.23
CA GLU A 106 16.49 7.54 2.31
C GLU A 106 16.05 7.00 3.68
N ALA A 107 17.00 6.61 4.52
CA ALA A 107 16.73 6.10 5.87
C ALA A 107 15.90 7.07 6.74
N ARG A 108 16.00 8.38 6.50
CA ARG A 108 15.18 9.38 7.18
C ARG A 108 13.70 9.21 6.83
N ASN A 109 13.37 9.08 5.54
CA ASN A 109 11.99 8.91 5.09
C ASN A 109 11.37 7.63 5.66
N VAL A 110 12.13 6.53 5.61
CA VAL A 110 11.72 5.23 6.17
C VAL A 110 11.37 5.38 7.66
N ARG A 111 12.23 6.02 8.47
CA ARG A 111 11.97 6.22 9.89
C ARG A 111 10.76 7.11 10.15
N GLU A 112 10.64 8.24 9.42
CA GLU A 112 9.52 9.17 9.58
C GLU A 112 8.18 8.49 9.24
N VAL A 113 8.10 7.79 8.10
CA VAL A 113 6.88 7.14 7.64
C VAL A 113 6.49 5.94 8.51
N ALA A 114 7.47 5.19 9.03
CA ALA A 114 7.23 4.08 9.93
C ALA A 114 6.50 4.51 11.23
N THR A 115 6.70 5.76 11.70
CA THR A 115 5.97 6.29 12.88
C THR A 115 4.46 6.38 12.69
N LEU A 116 3.99 6.35 11.44
CA LEU A 116 2.56 6.34 11.11
C LEU A 116 1.93 4.93 11.18
N GLY A 117 2.75 3.87 11.37
CA GLY A 117 2.30 2.49 11.31
C GLY A 117 2.36 1.87 9.90
N VAL A 118 3.07 2.50 8.96
CA VAL A 118 3.32 1.97 7.60
C VAL A 118 4.42 0.91 7.67
N CYS A 119 4.25 -0.22 6.99
CA CYS A 119 5.32 -1.19 6.79
C CYS A 119 6.36 -0.61 5.82
N CYS A 120 7.59 -0.39 6.29
CA CYS A 120 8.62 0.29 5.52
C CYS A 120 9.82 -0.62 5.24
N VAL A 121 10.37 -0.53 4.03
CA VAL A 121 11.57 -1.23 3.59
C VAL A 121 12.61 -0.23 3.13
N TYR A 122 13.81 -0.28 3.71
CA TYR A 122 14.93 0.57 3.32
C TYR A 122 15.68 -0.05 2.15
N THR A 123 15.86 0.72 1.07
CA THR A 123 16.47 0.26 -0.19
C THR A 123 17.57 1.23 -0.64
N PRO A 124 18.72 1.29 0.08
CA PRO A 124 19.75 2.32 -0.11
C PRO A 124 20.31 2.40 -1.54
N ASP A 125 20.43 1.26 -2.20
CA ASP A 125 20.97 1.14 -3.56
C ASP A 125 19.87 1.04 -4.63
N GLY A 126 18.65 1.49 -4.29
CA GLY A 126 17.46 1.31 -5.08
C GLY A 126 16.77 -0.03 -4.82
N MET A 127 15.57 -0.19 -5.34
CA MET A 127 14.75 -1.36 -5.11
C MET A 127 15.20 -2.56 -5.94
N THR A 128 15.71 -3.60 -5.28
CA THR A 128 16.05 -4.90 -5.89
C THR A 128 14.86 -5.85 -5.89
N VAL A 129 14.95 -6.97 -6.62
CA VAL A 129 13.93 -8.03 -6.59
C VAL A 129 13.83 -8.68 -5.21
N ASP A 130 14.95 -8.81 -4.51
CA ASP A 130 14.98 -9.36 -3.16
C ASP A 130 14.29 -8.42 -2.17
N ASN A 131 14.52 -7.09 -2.28
CA ASN A 131 13.77 -6.10 -1.48
C ASN A 131 12.26 -6.21 -1.71
N TRP A 132 11.81 -6.44 -2.97
CA TRP A 132 10.40 -6.67 -3.26
C TRP A 132 9.86 -7.89 -2.51
N ARG A 133 10.55 -9.02 -2.58
CA ARG A 133 10.14 -10.27 -1.92
C ARG A 133 10.15 -10.16 -0.39
N GLU A 134 11.20 -9.57 0.16
CA GLU A 134 11.32 -9.30 1.58
C GLU A 134 10.21 -8.35 2.07
N GLY A 135 9.95 -7.28 1.32
CA GLY A 135 8.90 -6.32 1.66
C GLY A 135 7.52 -6.96 1.73
N LEU A 136 7.21 -7.88 0.80
CA LEU A 136 5.95 -8.63 0.84
C LEU A 136 5.86 -9.53 2.08
N ALA A 137 6.92 -10.26 2.43
CA ALA A 137 6.94 -11.12 3.60
C ALA A 137 6.76 -10.30 4.88
N ARG A 138 7.50 -9.20 5.05
CA ARG A 138 7.34 -8.27 6.17
C ARG A 138 5.94 -7.68 6.26
N PHE A 139 5.33 -7.38 5.12
CA PHE A 139 3.97 -6.82 5.09
C PHE A 139 2.91 -7.84 5.52
N GLU A 140 3.10 -9.11 5.21
CA GLU A 140 2.24 -10.19 5.69
C GLU A 140 2.33 -10.35 7.21
N GLU A 141 3.55 -10.34 7.77
CA GLU A 141 3.79 -10.38 9.22
C GLU A 141 3.17 -9.17 9.94
N HIS A 142 3.44 -7.96 9.42
CA HIS A 142 2.90 -6.70 9.93
C HIS A 142 1.37 -6.69 9.96
N ALA A 143 0.72 -7.27 8.95
CA ALA A 143 -0.73 -7.37 8.88
C ALA A 143 -1.33 -8.32 9.93
N VAL A 144 -0.59 -9.35 10.33
CA VAL A 144 -0.98 -10.28 11.42
C VAL A 144 -0.87 -9.58 12.77
N GLU A 145 0.27 -8.99 13.07
CA GLU A 145 0.53 -8.27 14.33
C GLU A 145 -0.50 -7.15 14.58
N THR A 146 -0.84 -6.40 13.53
CA THR A 146 -1.83 -5.32 13.61
C THR A 146 -3.22 -5.85 13.93
N ARG A 147 -3.61 -7.01 13.39
CA ARG A 147 -4.90 -7.64 13.69
C ARG A 147 -4.98 -8.13 15.14
N GLU A 148 -3.93 -8.75 15.63
CA GLU A 148 -3.84 -9.24 17.02
C GLU A 148 -3.91 -8.09 18.01
N SER A 149 -3.21 -6.99 17.73
CA SER A 149 -3.22 -5.79 18.58
C SER A 149 -4.58 -5.09 18.63
N GLN A 150 -5.39 -5.18 17.56
CA GLN A 150 -6.73 -4.59 17.51
C GLN A 150 -7.83 -5.55 17.99
N GLY A 151 -7.56 -6.85 18.07
CA GLY A 151 -8.49 -7.89 18.51
C GLY A 151 -8.50 -8.15 20.03
N GLY A 152 -7.59 -7.54 20.78
CA GLY A 152 -7.37 -7.80 22.20
C GLY A 152 -8.33 -7.15 23.20
N ASP A 153 -9.35 -6.43 22.74
CA ASP A 153 -10.35 -5.80 23.65
C ASP A 153 -11.76 -6.37 23.45
N VAL A 154 -11.89 -7.69 23.66
CA VAL A 154 -13.17 -8.29 24.02
C VAL A 154 -13.09 -8.67 25.48
N SER A 155 -13.33 -7.70 26.34
CA SER A 155 -13.46 -7.89 27.78
C SER A 155 -14.47 -9.01 28.07
N GLU A 156 -14.01 -10.08 28.70
CA GLU A 156 -14.82 -10.98 29.49
C GLU A 156 -15.51 -10.17 30.60
N ASN A 157 -16.64 -9.59 30.29
CA ASN A 157 -17.54 -9.19 31.34
C ASN A 157 -18.58 -10.27 31.55
N GLY A 158 -18.23 -11.19 32.47
CA GLY A 158 -19.08 -12.28 32.88
C GLY A 158 -20.41 -11.78 33.42
N MET A 159 -21.48 -12.10 32.70
CA MET A 159 -22.81 -12.11 33.27
C MET A 159 -23.46 -13.45 32.97
N ARG A 160 -23.41 -14.34 33.95
CA ARG A 160 -24.16 -15.62 33.92
C ARG A 160 -25.64 -15.28 33.82
N PRO A 161 -26.40 -15.80 32.84
CA PRO A 161 -27.86 -15.73 32.88
C PRO A 161 -28.38 -16.79 33.86
N SER A 162 -29.08 -16.36 34.89
CA SER A 162 -29.90 -17.25 35.72
C SER A 162 -31.06 -17.80 34.92
N LEU A 163 -31.19 -19.10 34.94
CA LEU A 163 -32.34 -19.86 34.42
C LEU A 163 -33.65 -19.36 35.06
N ARG A 164 -34.55 -18.80 34.24
CA ARG A 164 -35.97 -18.81 34.50
C ARG A 164 -36.68 -19.57 33.40
N ARG A 165 -37.37 -20.64 33.80
CA ARG A 165 -38.37 -21.35 32.99
C ARG A 165 -39.56 -20.42 32.82
N ASP A 166 -40.01 -20.22 31.57
CA ASP A 166 -41.43 -20.18 31.23
C ASP A 166 -41.55 -20.17 29.70
N GLY A 167 -42.44 -20.99 29.21
CA GLY A 167 -42.62 -21.25 27.80
C GLY A 167 -43.55 -20.22 27.15
N SER A 168 -43.21 -19.82 25.94
CA SER A 168 -44.17 -19.35 24.94
C SER A 168 -43.50 -19.35 23.57
N LEU A 169 -44.10 -20.02 22.62
CA LEU A 169 -43.76 -20.04 21.20
C LEU A 169 -44.17 -18.72 20.56
N GLY A 170 -43.18 -17.97 20.02
CA GLY A 170 -43.40 -16.81 19.17
C GLY A 170 -42.53 -16.92 17.93
N SER A 171 -43.17 -17.02 16.77
CA SER A 171 -42.54 -17.01 15.45
C SER A 171 -41.79 -15.72 15.21
N LEU A 172 -40.52 -15.76 14.81
CA LEU A 172 -39.76 -14.59 14.39
C LEU A 172 -39.19 -14.79 13.00
N SER A 173 -39.57 -13.89 12.14
CA SER A 173 -39.04 -13.65 10.80
C SER A 173 -37.54 -13.38 10.79
N ALA A 174 -36.84 -14.07 9.92
CA ALA A 174 -35.40 -13.90 9.68
C ALA A 174 -35.13 -12.56 9.02
N GLY A 175 -34.59 -11.63 9.79
CA GLY A 175 -33.89 -10.41 9.28
C GLY A 175 -32.43 -10.74 9.02
N ASN A 176 -32.08 -10.99 7.77
CA ASN A 176 -30.70 -11.24 7.32
C ASN A 176 -29.95 -9.90 7.19
N SER A 177 -29.32 -9.41 8.25
CA SER A 177 -28.34 -8.33 8.16
C SER A 177 -26.94 -8.90 7.94
N GLY A 178 -26.62 -9.17 6.67
CA GLY A 178 -25.28 -9.56 6.26
C GLY A 178 -24.27 -8.45 6.59
N LYS A 179 -23.49 -8.62 7.64
CA LYS A 179 -22.21 -7.93 7.82
C LYS A 179 -21.30 -8.32 6.66
N LYS A 180 -21.17 -7.44 5.65
CA LYS A 180 -20.09 -7.52 4.66
C LYS A 180 -18.77 -7.43 5.42
N GLY A 181 -18.06 -8.55 5.50
CA GLY A 181 -16.69 -8.59 5.98
C GLY A 181 -15.86 -7.63 5.14
N ASN A 182 -15.23 -6.68 5.79
CA ASN A 182 -14.30 -5.73 5.18
C ASN A 182 -13.06 -6.52 4.74
N SER A 183 -13.08 -7.07 3.51
CA SER A 183 -11.92 -7.71 2.89
C SER A 183 -10.89 -6.61 2.66
N GLY A 184 -9.92 -6.63 3.50
CA GLY A 184 -8.99 -5.53 3.63
C GLY A 184 -8.14 -5.29 2.40
N LYS A 185 -8.24 -4.11 1.81
CA LYS A 185 -7.42 -3.59 0.71
C LYS A 185 -6.01 -3.26 1.21
N GLY A 186 -4.97 -3.85 0.60
CA GLY A 186 -3.57 -3.52 0.86
C GLY A 186 -3.01 -2.64 -0.25
N ARG A 187 -2.02 -1.78 0.04
CA ARG A 187 -1.46 -0.87 -0.96
C ARG A 187 0.05 -0.71 -0.84
N ILE A 188 0.69 -0.51 -1.99
CA ILE A 188 2.14 -0.49 -2.12
C ILE A 188 2.58 0.88 -2.64
N PHE A 189 3.58 1.47 -1.99
CA PHE A 189 4.10 2.79 -2.28
C PHE A 189 5.57 2.71 -2.64
N PHE A 190 5.98 3.48 -3.65
CA PHE A 190 7.36 3.61 -4.06
C PHE A 190 7.84 5.05 -3.90
N SER A 191 9.12 5.20 -3.57
CA SER A 191 9.87 6.45 -3.72
C SER A 191 11.05 6.21 -4.67
N PRO A 192 11.47 7.22 -5.41
CA PRO A 192 12.63 7.14 -6.28
C PRO A 192 13.91 6.94 -5.49
#